data_355d556ddc4508d6b47e127d9cd66f32
#
_entry.id   355d556ddc4508d6b47e127d9cd66f32
#
_cell.length_a   1.000
_cell.length_b   1.000
_cell.length_c   1.000
_cell.angle_alpha   90.00
_cell.angle_beta   90.00
_cell.angle_gamma   90.00
#
_symmetry.space_group_name_H-M   'P 1'
#
loop_
_entity.id
_entity.type
_entity.pdbx_description
1 polymer ?
#
loop_
_entity_poly.entity_id
_entity_poly.type
_entity_poly.pdbx_seq_one_letter_code
_entity_poly.pdbx_strand_id
1 'polypeptide(L)'
;MKKLFLLLVTMATFNANAALISVTTDKAVYNVGDTVTATVSISDLFNANSEQTLFSAYTTMFTFDAAILELMTGSTMSLSPYGPDLALSPFPAEPIFTPTESGSSVGVMSSSINFIEASQLGRNTIGLFTVNFIANAIGDSVLTMGQSEISNPSAPFSPPTIVPTQNASFSVAQVPAPSTG
;
A
#
# COMPACT_ATOMS: atom_id res chain seq x y z
N MET A 1 42.63 43.79 1.46
CA MET A 1 41.35 43.38 2.04
C MET A 1 40.59 42.56 1.02
N LYS A 2 40.67 41.22 1.10
CA LYS A 2 40.01 40.31 0.16
C LYS A 2 38.66 39.98 0.76
N LYS A 3 37.55 40.42 0.10
CA LYS A 3 36.20 40.06 0.49
C LYS A 3 35.91 38.66 0.00
N LEU A 4 35.84 37.71 0.92
CA LEU A 4 35.45 36.33 0.70
C LEU A 4 33.90 36.33 0.52
N PHE A 5 33.44 36.13 -0.70
CA PHE A 5 32.02 35.98 -1.01
C PHE A 5 31.64 34.53 -0.73
N LEU A 6 31.04 34.26 0.44
CA LEU A 6 30.52 32.96 0.81
C LEU A 6 29.20 32.76 0.05
N LEU A 7 29.26 32.03 -1.06
CA LEU A 7 28.09 31.63 -1.82
C LEU A 7 27.38 30.51 -1.04
N LEU A 8 26.38 30.87 -0.25
CA LEU A 8 25.50 29.92 0.41
C LEU A 8 24.58 29.30 -0.63
N VAL A 9 24.98 28.17 -1.22
CA VAL A 9 24.10 27.35 -2.05
C VAL A 9 23.10 26.70 -1.13
N THR A 10 21.94 27.31 -0.94
CA THR A 10 20.76 26.66 -0.40
C THR A 10 20.35 25.59 -1.39
N MET A 11 20.72 24.33 -1.13
CA MET A 11 20.11 23.18 -1.79
C MET A 11 18.64 23.18 -1.36
N ALA A 12 17.77 23.77 -2.18
CA ALA A 12 16.35 23.49 -2.12
C ALA A 12 16.19 22.00 -2.42
N THR A 13 16.01 21.21 -1.38
CA THR A 13 15.53 19.83 -1.53
C THR A 13 14.12 19.95 -2.10
N PHE A 14 14.02 19.86 -3.42
CA PHE A 14 12.73 19.62 -4.05
C PHE A 14 12.28 18.26 -3.52
N ASN A 15 11.34 18.29 -2.57
CA ASN A 15 10.53 17.12 -2.29
C ASN A 15 9.73 16.86 -3.57
N ALA A 16 10.31 16.11 -4.49
CA ALA A 16 9.52 15.46 -5.51
C ALA A 16 8.57 14.56 -4.73
N ASN A 17 7.30 14.93 -4.66
CA ASN A 17 6.28 14.05 -4.12
C ASN A 17 6.30 12.81 -5.01
N ALA A 18 6.98 11.79 -4.54
CA ALA A 18 6.98 10.48 -5.15
C ALA A 18 5.76 9.76 -4.58
N ALA A 19 5.00 9.09 -5.43
CA ALA A 19 3.94 8.20 -4.99
C ALA A 19 4.41 7.36 -3.79
N LEU A 20 3.54 7.17 -2.79
CA LEU A 20 3.82 6.45 -1.56
C LEU A 20 2.88 5.26 -1.44
N ILE A 21 3.40 4.04 -1.29
CA ILE A 21 2.57 2.88 -0.95
C ILE A 21 2.63 2.67 0.56
N SER A 22 1.45 2.61 1.18
CA SER A 22 1.30 2.47 2.62
C SER A 22 0.35 1.32 2.97
N VAL A 23 0.62 0.66 4.10
CA VAL A 23 -0.34 -0.21 4.75
C VAL A 23 -0.93 0.52 5.96
N THR A 24 -2.22 0.34 6.20
CA THR A 24 -2.94 0.86 7.38
C THR A 24 -3.82 -0.24 7.96
N THR A 25 -4.18 -0.12 9.22
CA THR A 25 -5.15 -0.99 9.88
C THR A 25 -6.42 -0.21 10.22
N ASP A 26 -7.55 -0.89 10.29
CA ASP A 26 -8.85 -0.27 10.59
C ASP A 26 -8.95 0.26 12.04
N LYS A 27 -8.10 -0.22 12.95
CA LYS A 27 -7.99 0.25 14.33
C LYS A 27 -6.53 0.34 14.77
N ALA A 28 -6.26 1.11 15.82
CA ALA A 28 -4.94 1.18 16.46
C ALA A 28 -4.79 0.15 17.61
N VAL A 29 -5.92 -0.35 18.15
CA VAL A 29 -5.93 -1.33 19.25
C VAL A 29 -7.00 -2.38 18.96
N TYR A 30 -6.63 -3.63 19.10
CA TYR A 30 -7.49 -4.80 18.96
C TYR A 30 -7.51 -5.61 20.26
N ASN A 31 -8.52 -6.46 20.42
CA ASN A 31 -8.52 -7.51 21.42
C ASN A 31 -8.11 -8.83 20.79
N VAL A 32 -7.61 -9.75 21.62
CA VAL A 32 -7.39 -11.14 21.16
C VAL A 32 -8.71 -11.72 20.64
N GLY A 33 -8.68 -12.29 19.46
CA GLY A 33 -9.83 -12.80 18.70
C GLY A 33 -10.48 -11.80 17.73
N ASP A 34 -10.11 -10.51 17.77
CA ASP A 34 -10.61 -9.54 16.79
C ASP A 34 -10.04 -9.80 15.39
N THR A 35 -10.82 -9.43 14.39
CA THR A 35 -10.32 -9.33 13.02
C THR A 35 -9.57 -8.02 12.85
N VAL A 36 -8.35 -8.10 12.33
CA VAL A 36 -7.52 -6.97 11.90
C VAL A 36 -7.63 -6.86 10.39
N THR A 37 -8.20 -5.77 9.89
CA THR A 37 -8.24 -5.50 8.45
C THR A 37 -7.11 -4.57 8.08
N ALA A 38 -6.16 -5.08 7.29
CA ALA A 38 -5.10 -4.27 6.70
C ALA A 38 -5.51 -3.80 5.31
N THR A 39 -5.31 -2.52 5.04
CA THR A 39 -5.55 -1.90 3.73
C THR A 39 -4.25 -1.37 3.17
N VAL A 40 -3.89 -1.79 1.97
CA VAL A 40 -2.76 -1.23 1.23
C VAL A 40 -3.29 -0.23 0.22
N SER A 41 -2.69 0.95 0.20
CA SER A 41 -3.05 2.05 -0.70
C SER A 41 -1.82 2.75 -1.25
N ILE A 42 -1.99 3.43 -2.37
CA ILE A 42 -1.01 4.34 -2.94
C ILE A 42 -1.54 5.76 -2.82
N SER A 43 -0.70 6.69 -2.40
CA SER A 43 -1.00 8.11 -2.20
C SER A 43 0.06 9.00 -2.83
N ASP A 44 -0.12 10.30 -2.69
CA ASP A 44 0.79 11.34 -3.21
C ASP A 44 1.02 11.23 -4.72
N LEU A 45 -0.08 10.91 -5.42
CA LEU A 45 -0.08 10.74 -6.86
C LEU A 45 0.06 12.05 -7.64
N PHE A 46 -0.01 13.21 -6.98
CA PHE A 46 0.25 14.51 -7.60
C PHE A 46 1.58 15.08 -7.14
N ASN A 47 2.40 15.51 -8.09
CA ASN A 47 3.63 16.24 -7.78
C ASN A 47 3.34 17.74 -7.49
N ALA A 48 4.38 18.49 -7.12
CA ALA A 48 4.26 19.92 -6.80
C ALA A 48 3.74 20.79 -7.98
N ASN A 49 3.82 20.28 -9.21
CA ASN A 49 3.32 20.95 -10.41
C ASN A 49 1.88 20.52 -10.76
N SER A 50 1.22 19.75 -9.89
CA SER A 50 -0.11 19.16 -10.13
C SER A 50 -0.15 18.15 -11.28
N GLU A 51 1.00 17.59 -11.65
CA GLU A 51 1.06 16.48 -12.60
C GLU A 51 0.79 15.17 -11.86
N GLN A 52 -0.12 14.36 -12.40
CA GLN A 52 -0.52 13.11 -11.77
C GLN A 52 0.35 11.93 -12.23
N THR A 53 0.85 11.16 -11.28
CA THR A 53 1.46 9.86 -11.54
C THR A 53 0.36 8.83 -11.77
N LEU A 54 0.33 8.23 -12.96
CA LEU A 54 -0.55 7.14 -13.32
C LEU A 54 0.25 5.84 -13.37
N PHE A 55 -0.38 4.72 -13.05
CA PHE A 55 0.27 3.42 -13.08
C PHE A 55 -0.65 2.33 -13.63
N SER A 56 -0.09 1.38 -14.38
CA SER A 56 -0.81 0.25 -14.98
C SER A 56 -0.56 -1.06 -14.24
N ALA A 57 0.47 -1.12 -13.43
CA ALA A 57 0.80 -2.27 -12.62
C ALA A 57 1.45 -1.84 -11.32
N TYR A 58 1.33 -2.69 -10.29
CA TYR A 58 2.10 -2.56 -9.07
C TYR A 58 2.52 -3.93 -8.56
N THR A 59 3.65 -3.96 -7.87
CA THR A 59 4.09 -5.09 -7.07
C THR A 59 4.41 -4.57 -5.69
N THR A 60 3.88 -5.20 -4.67
CA THR A 60 4.12 -4.83 -3.27
C THR A 60 4.03 -6.04 -2.36
N MET A 61 4.69 -5.97 -1.23
CA MET A 61 4.61 -6.98 -0.18
C MET A 61 4.77 -6.33 1.18
N PHE A 62 4.25 -6.99 2.21
CA PHE A 62 4.55 -6.68 3.60
C PHE A 62 4.70 -7.96 4.42
N THR A 63 5.42 -7.85 5.52
CA THR A 63 5.58 -8.91 6.52
C THR A 63 4.82 -8.55 7.79
N PHE A 64 4.45 -9.57 8.56
CA PHE A 64 3.75 -9.46 9.84
C PHE A 64 4.32 -10.44 10.87
N ASP A 65 4.06 -10.16 12.14
CA ASP A 65 4.45 -11.06 13.23
C ASP A 65 3.42 -12.20 13.37
N ALA A 66 3.79 -13.38 12.91
CA ALA A 66 2.94 -14.58 13.01
C ALA A 66 2.74 -15.11 14.45
N ALA A 67 3.47 -14.58 15.43
CA ALA A 67 3.20 -14.87 16.84
C ALA A 67 1.99 -14.08 17.38
N ILE A 68 1.69 -12.93 16.77
CA ILE A 68 0.60 -12.04 17.19
C ILE A 68 -0.59 -12.14 16.24
N LEU A 69 -0.35 -12.34 14.95
CA LEU A 69 -1.38 -12.38 13.90
C LEU A 69 -1.42 -13.71 13.20
N GLU A 70 -2.62 -14.20 12.95
CA GLU A 70 -2.87 -15.32 12.04
C GLU A 70 -3.53 -14.81 10.76
N LEU A 71 -2.91 -15.07 9.62
CA LEU A 71 -3.46 -14.71 8.32
C LEU A 71 -4.72 -15.53 8.02
N MET A 72 -5.80 -14.85 7.69
CA MET A 72 -6.99 -15.48 7.13
C MET A 72 -6.73 -15.80 5.66
N THR A 73 -6.28 -17.01 5.37
CA THR A 73 -5.92 -17.45 4.01
C THR A 73 -7.05 -17.21 3.01
N GLY A 74 -6.70 -16.63 1.85
CA GLY A 74 -7.66 -16.28 0.81
C GLY A 74 -8.45 -15.00 1.11
N SER A 75 -8.07 -14.24 2.15
CA SER A 75 -8.73 -12.97 2.47
C SER A 75 -8.16 -11.77 1.72
N THR A 76 -7.08 -11.96 0.96
CA THR A 76 -6.47 -10.87 0.16
C THR A 76 -7.35 -10.55 -1.03
N MET A 77 -7.95 -9.37 -1.02
CA MET A 77 -8.93 -8.93 -2.01
C MET A 77 -8.52 -7.61 -2.65
N SER A 78 -8.58 -7.55 -3.99
CA SER A 78 -8.39 -6.30 -4.73
C SER A 78 -9.45 -5.27 -4.39
N LEU A 79 -9.04 -4.00 -4.31
CA LEU A 79 -9.94 -2.87 -4.18
C LEU A 79 -10.14 -2.17 -5.54
N SER A 80 -11.36 -1.68 -5.80
CA SER A 80 -11.61 -0.82 -6.97
C SER A 80 -10.73 0.45 -6.90
N PRO A 81 -10.10 0.91 -8.00
CA PRO A 81 -10.33 0.55 -9.39
C PRO A 81 -9.52 -0.64 -9.91
N TYR A 82 -8.82 -1.38 -9.07
CA TYR A 82 -7.98 -2.54 -9.44
C TYR A 82 -8.66 -3.89 -9.23
N GLY A 83 -9.94 -3.87 -8.92
CA GLY A 83 -10.77 -5.06 -8.80
C GLY A 83 -11.37 -5.52 -10.12
N PRO A 84 -12.13 -6.64 -10.11
CA PRO A 84 -12.77 -7.23 -11.28
C PRO A 84 -13.75 -6.29 -12.01
N ASP A 85 -14.18 -5.18 -11.38
CA ASP A 85 -15.10 -4.20 -11.99
C ASP A 85 -14.46 -3.35 -13.10
N LEU A 86 -13.16 -3.49 -13.36
CA LEU A 86 -12.48 -2.85 -14.50
C LEU A 86 -12.68 -3.60 -15.83
N ALA A 87 -13.55 -4.58 -15.88
CA ALA A 87 -13.97 -5.31 -17.09
C ALA A 87 -14.74 -4.44 -18.10
N LEU A 88 -14.49 -3.14 -18.17
CA LEU A 88 -15.07 -2.24 -19.19
C LEU A 88 -14.28 -2.22 -20.50
N SER A 89 -13.35 -3.14 -20.69
CA SER A 89 -12.64 -3.27 -21.95
C SER A 89 -13.34 -4.25 -22.88
N PRO A 90 -13.48 -3.94 -24.17
CA PRO A 90 -13.95 -4.90 -25.18
C PRO A 90 -12.97 -6.05 -25.46
N PHE A 91 -11.79 -6.01 -24.84
CA PHE A 91 -10.79 -7.08 -24.89
C PHE A 91 -10.81 -7.88 -23.60
N PRO A 92 -10.86 -9.23 -23.64
CA PRO A 92 -11.02 -10.10 -22.47
C PRO A 92 -9.71 -10.28 -21.69
N ALA A 93 -8.94 -9.22 -21.49
CA ALA A 93 -7.81 -9.27 -20.60
C ALA A 93 -8.26 -8.74 -19.24
N GLU A 94 -8.71 -9.65 -18.39
CA GLU A 94 -8.98 -9.34 -16.99
C GLU A 94 -7.73 -8.76 -16.31
N PRO A 95 -7.88 -7.77 -15.42
CA PRO A 95 -6.76 -7.32 -14.62
C PRO A 95 -6.20 -8.52 -13.85
N ILE A 96 -4.89 -8.74 -13.97
CA ILE A 96 -4.23 -9.81 -13.23
C ILE A 96 -4.07 -9.31 -11.80
N PHE A 97 -4.69 -9.99 -10.85
CA PHE A 97 -4.49 -9.79 -9.43
C PHE A 97 -4.02 -11.12 -8.84
N THR A 98 -2.74 -11.19 -8.47
CA THR A 98 -2.11 -12.41 -7.98
C THR A 98 -1.60 -12.18 -6.58
N PRO A 99 -2.38 -12.56 -5.54
CA PRO A 99 -1.90 -12.56 -4.17
C PRO A 99 -0.97 -13.74 -3.92
N THR A 100 0.05 -13.52 -3.11
CA THR A 100 0.94 -14.55 -2.57
C THR A 100 0.90 -14.46 -1.06
N GLU A 101 0.35 -15.45 -0.41
CA GLU A 101 0.18 -15.52 1.03
C GLU A 101 1.12 -16.57 1.63
N SER A 102 1.80 -16.22 2.71
CA SER A 102 2.63 -17.13 3.50
C SER A 102 2.39 -16.93 5.00
N GLY A 103 2.95 -17.78 5.84
CA GLY A 103 2.79 -17.70 7.30
C GLY A 103 3.28 -16.43 7.95
N SER A 104 4.01 -15.55 7.24
CA SER A 104 4.56 -14.30 7.78
C SER A 104 4.62 -13.16 6.77
N SER A 105 4.08 -13.34 5.55
CA SER A 105 4.07 -12.29 4.53
C SER A 105 2.88 -12.38 3.60
N VAL A 106 2.47 -11.24 3.07
CA VAL A 106 1.50 -11.09 2.00
C VAL A 106 2.12 -10.24 0.91
N GLY A 107 2.14 -10.76 -0.31
CA GLY A 107 2.57 -10.05 -1.51
C GLY A 107 1.44 -10.00 -2.52
N VAL A 108 1.41 -8.96 -3.33
CA VAL A 108 0.46 -8.81 -4.44
C VAL A 108 1.19 -8.26 -5.65
N MET A 109 0.97 -8.92 -6.78
CA MET A 109 1.28 -8.39 -8.10
C MET A 109 -0.04 -8.16 -8.81
N SER A 110 -0.24 -6.94 -9.29
CA SER A 110 -1.41 -6.59 -10.08
C SER A 110 -0.99 -5.82 -11.32
N SER A 111 -1.61 -6.16 -12.45
CA SER A 111 -1.38 -5.44 -13.69
C SER A 111 -2.69 -5.36 -14.49
N SER A 112 -2.86 -4.28 -15.22
CA SER A 112 -3.91 -4.15 -16.22
C SER A 112 -3.34 -3.49 -17.46
N ILE A 113 -3.66 -4.05 -18.62
CA ILE A 113 -3.28 -3.51 -19.93
C ILE A 113 -4.35 -2.57 -20.49
N ASN A 114 -5.48 -2.40 -19.78
CA ASN A 114 -6.64 -1.67 -20.28
C ASN A 114 -6.85 -0.38 -19.47
N PHE A 115 -6.59 0.76 -20.09
CA PHE A 115 -7.06 2.13 -19.78
C PHE A 115 -7.49 2.42 -18.33
N ILE A 116 -6.62 2.10 -17.37
CA ILE A 116 -6.82 2.39 -15.94
C ILE A 116 -6.83 3.92 -15.72
N GLU A 117 -6.26 4.68 -16.62
CA GLU A 117 -6.09 6.14 -16.51
C GLU A 117 -7.38 6.84 -16.11
N ALA A 118 -8.50 6.51 -16.75
CA ALA A 118 -9.78 7.18 -16.44
C ALA A 118 -10.24 6.95 -14.99
N SER A 119 -9.96 5.79 -14.40
CA SER A 119 -10.33 5.47 -13.01
C SER A 119 -9.40 6.09 -11.98
N GLN A 120 -8.19 6.49 -12.38
CA GLN A 120 -7.20 7.13 -11.51
C GLN A 120 -7.26 8.66 -11.57
N LEU A 121 -7.76 9.23 -12.68
CA LEU A 121 -7.75 10.68 -12.89
C LEU A 121 -8.40 11.44 -11.75
N GLY A 122 -7.70 12.47 -11.26
CA GLY A 122 -8.14 13.34 -10.19
C GLY A 122 -8.04 12.73 -8.78
N ARG A 123 -7.55 11.50 -8.63
CA ARG A 123 -7.38 10.85 -7.33
C ARG A 123 -5.96 10.97 -6.83
N ASN A 124 -5.78 11.52 -5.64
CA ASN A 124 -4.46 11.56 -4.97
C ASN A 124 -4.17 10.28 -4.19
N THR A 125 -5.20 9.50 -3.87
CA THR A 125 -5.06 8.24 -3.12
C THR A 125 -5.97 7.18 -3.74
N ILE A 126 -5.45 5.96 -3.85
CA ILE A 126 -6.15 4.80 -4.41
C ILE A 126 -5.91 3.60 -3.50
N GLY A 127 -6.98 2.95 -3.07
CA GLY A 127 -6.91 1.66 -2.39
C GLY A 127 -6.50 0.57 -3.37
N LEU A 128 -5.50 -0.24 -3.02
CA LEU A 128 -5.00 -1.31 -3.87
C LEU A 128 -5.64 -2.65 -3.50
N PHE A 129 -5.55 -3.03 -2.24
CA PHE A 129 -6.15 -4.28 -1.73
C PHE A 129 -6.32 -4.26 -0.21
N THR A 130 -7.10 -5.22 0.27
CA THR A 130 -7.24 -5.51 1.70
C THR A 130 -6.83 -6.94 1.99
N VAL A 131 -6.47 -7.20 3.24
CA VAL A 131 -6.22 -8.54 3.78
C VAL A 131 -6.65 -8.59 5.24
N ASN A 132 -7.15 -9.73 5.70
CA ASN A 132 -7.64 -9.91 7.05
C ASN A 132 -6.76 -10.88 7.84
N PHE A 133 -6.61 -10.58 9.12
CA PHE A 133 -5.92 -11.39 10.11
C PHE A 133 -6.82 -11.59 11.33
N ILE A 134 -6.52 -12.63 12.10
CA ILE A 134 -7.02 -12.80 13.48
C ILE A 134 -5.92 -12.36 14.43
N ALA A 135 -6.23 -11.53 15.41
CA ALA A 135 -5.35 -11.16 16.50
C ALA A 135 -5.27 -12.35 17.49
N ASN A 136 -4.17 -13.10 17.50
CA ASN A 136 -4.05 -14.34 18.28
C ASN A 136 -3.37 -14.16 19.63
N ALA A 137 -2.51 -13.15 19.78
CA ALA A 137 -1.77 -12.92 21.03
C ALA A 137 -1.64 -11.45 21.36
N ILE A 138 -1.49 -11.16 22.65
CA ILE A 138 -1.25 -9.82 23.18
C ILE A 138 0.15 -9.35 22.77
N GLY A 139 0.28 -8.10 22.33
CA GLY A 139 1.55 -7.47 22.02
C GLY A 139 1.41 -6.31 21.05
N ASP A 140 2.51 -5.60 20.85
CA ASP A 140 2.64 -4.59 19.80
C ASP A 140 3.08 -5.27 18.50
N SER A 141 2.47 -4.89 17.40
CA SER A 141 2.76 -5.48 16.08
C SER A 141 2.93 -4.40 15.03
N VAL A 142 3.72 -4.72 14.02
CA VAL A 142 3.97 -3.85 12.86
C VAL A 142 3.77 -4.66 11.59
N LEU A 143 2.97 -4.12 10.67
CA LEU A 143 2.97 -4.55 9.28
C LEU A 143 4.09 -3.81 8.58
N THR A 144 5.15 -4.53 8.22
CA THR A 144 6.36 -3.94 7.64
C THR A 144 6.35 -4.09 6.13
N MET A 145 6.20 -2.97 5.43
CA MET A 145 6.24 -2.94 3.96
C MET A 145 7.63 -3.28 3.45
N GLY A 146 7.67 -4.13 2.43
CA GLY A 146 8.86 -4.38 1.62
C GLY A 146 9.00 -3.40 0.46
N GLN A 147 9.93 -3.73 -0.45
CA GLN A 147 10.08 -2.98 -1.69
C GLN A 147 8.77 -3.01 -2.48
N SER A 148 8.37 -1.85 -2.97
CA SER A 148 7.17 -1.69 -3.78
C SER A 148 7.51 -0.96 -5.07
N GLU A 149 6.85 -1.36 -6.15
CA GLU A 149 7.11 -0.87 -7.49
C GLU A 149 5.80 -0.59 -8.23
N ILE A 150 5.84 0.42 -9.10
CA ILE A 150 4.76 0.73 -10.04
C ILE A 150 5.28 0.79 -11.46
N SER A 151 4.46 0.46 -12.43
CA SER A 151 4.75 0.60 -13.86
C SER A 151 3.92 1.71 -14.48
N ASN A 152 4.56 2.55 -15.30
CA ASN A 152 3.89 3.66 -15.98
C ASN A 152 3.17 3.13 -17.24
N PRO A 153 1.88 3.42 -17.42
CA PRO A 153 1.11 3.00 -18.59
C PRO A 153 1.61 3.63 -19.90
N SER A 154 2.13 4.85 -19.84
CA SER A 154 2.65 5.56 -21.02
C SER A 154 4.07 5.11 -21.42
N ALA A 155 4.71 4.29 -20.62
CA ALA A 155 6.05 3.77 -20.88
C ALA A 155 6.15 2.26 -20.52
N PRO A 156 5.39 1.40 -21.21
CA PRO A 156 5.21 -0.01 -20.82
C PRO A 156 6.50 -0.85 -20.90
N PHE A 157 7.52 -0.37 -21.61
CA PHE A 157 8.83 -1.02 -21.73
C PHE A 157 9.90 -0.41 -20.83
N SER A 158 9.55 0.60 -20.02
CA SER A 158 10.46 1.15 -19.02
C SER A 158 10.51 0.26 -17.78
N PRO A 159 11.67 0.19 -17.09
CA PRO A 159 11.74 -0.50 -15.81
C PRO A 159 10.70 0.05 -14.83
N PRO A 160 10.14 -0.79 -13.96
CA PRO A 160 9.26 -0.33 -12.89
C PRO A 160 9.95 0.72 -12.00
N THR A 161 9.19 1.63 -11.48
CA THR A 161 9.67 2.66 -10.55
C THR A 161 9.50 2.17 -9.13
N ILE A 162 10.58 2.15 -8.35
CA ILE A 162 10.54 1.89 -6.91
C ILE A 162 9.89 3.10 -6.25
N VAL A 163 8.90 2.85 -5.42
CA VAL A 163 8.19 3.89 -4.66
C VAL A 163 8.46 3.73 -3.16
N PRO A 164 8.52 4.85 -2.39
CA PRO A 164 8.58 4.84 -0.94
C PRO A 164 7.45 4.02 -0.33
N THR A 165 7.68 3.48 0.87
CA THR A 165 6.69 2.68 1.59
C THR A 165 6.51 3.16 3.02
N GLN A 166 5.32 2.94 3.60
CA GLN A 166 5.00 3.26 4.98
C GLN A 166 4.34 2.08 5.69
N ASN A 167 4.85 1.76 6.87
CA ASN A 167 4.39 0.69 7.75
C ASN A 167 3.15 1.09 8.54
N ALA A 168 2.41 0.08 9.08
CA ALA A 168 1.39 0.28 10.09
C ALA A 168 1.80 -0.35 11.42
N SER A 169 1.54 0.35 12.53
CA SER A 169 1.74 -0.14 13.88
C SER A 169 0.41 -0.17 14.63
N PHE A 170 0.19 -1.19 15.43
CA PHE A 170 -1.00 -1.35 16.27
C PHE A 170 -0.66 -2.24 17.47
N SER A 171 -1.58 -2.34 18.44
CA SER A 171 -1.43 -3.22 19.59
C SER A 171 -2.62 -4.18 19.71
N VAL A 172 -2.35 -5.35 20.28
CA VAL A 172 -3.37 -6.33 20.68
C VAL A 172 -3.39 -6.40 22.19
N ALA A 173 -4.55 -6.16 22.78
CA ALA A 173 -4.79 -6.17 24.21
C ALA A 173 -5.62 -7.39 24.63
N GLN A 174 -5.63 -7.66 25.92
CA GLN A 174 -6.52 -8.67 26.50
C GLN A 174 -7.95 -8.12 26.58
N VAL A 175 -8.92 -8.94 26.26
CA VAL A 175 -10.33 -8.61 26.54
C VAL A 175 -10.49 -8.36 28.05
N PRO A 176 -11.03 -7.23 28.51
CA PRO A 176 -11.31 -7.03 29.91
C PRO A 176 -12.25 -8.13 30.43
N ALA A 177 -11.92 -8.71 31.60
CA ALA A 177 -12.82 -9.66 32.25
C ALA A 177 -14.18 -8.99 32.49
N PRO A 178 -15.31 -9.67 32.30
CA PRO A 178 -16.61 -9.13 32.64
C PRO A 178 -16.62 -8.74 34.10
N SER A 179 -17.04 -7.50 34.42
CA SER A 179 -17.18 -7.05 35.79
C SER A 179 -18.22 -7.93 36.50
N THR A 180 -17.79 -8.75 37.45
CA THR A 180 -18.71 -9.44 38.37
C THR A 180 -19.39 -8.39 39.22
N GLY A 181 -20.61 -7.98 38.79
CA GLY A 181 -21.50 -7.12 39.58
C GLY A 181 -22.18 -7.89 40.69
#